data_6f7e1b747ae6b008cc610b329433154b
#
_entry.id   6f7e1b747ae6b008cc610b329433154b
#
_cell.length_a   1.000
_cell.length_b   1.000
_cell.length_c   1.000
_cell.angle_alpha   90.00
_cell.angle_beta   90.00
_cell.angle_gamma   90.00
#
_symmetry.space_group_name_H-M   'P 1'
#
loop_
_entity.id
_entity.type
_entity.pdbx_description
1 polymer ?
#
loop_
_entity_poly.entity_id
_entity_poly.type
_entity_poly.pdbx_seq_one_letter_code
_entity_poly.pdbx_strand_id
1 'polypeptide(L)'
;WKIPISPLMNKSNSIDGLIDIYSDIVSKRADIPYDIDGLVYKVNNLSLQDRLGFVGKAPRWAIAHKFESETAQTTVKKIDIQIGRTGSVTPVARLMPVNIGGVIVSNATLHNFDEIEKKDIREGDRVIVERAGDVIPHVIEVIDDKKNKRGIKYKKPNVCPICNSKIIIDPEEVVIRCSGTYICE
;
A
#
# COMPACT_ATOMS: atom_id res chain seq x y z
N TRP A 1 -22.29 -27.41 13.72
CA TRP A 1 -21.70 -26.45 14.65
C TRP A 1 -22.38 -25.07 14.60
N LYS A 2 -23.25 -24.84 13.63
CA LYS A 2 -23.97 -23.56 13.43
C LYS A 2 -23.08 -22.31 13.39
N ILE A 3 -21.83 -22.49 12.97
CA ILE A 3 -20.92 -21.36 12.74
C ILE A 3 -21.36 -20.65 11.46
N PRO A 4 -21.58 -19.32 11.48
CA PRO A 4 -21.91 -18.58 10.28
C PRO A 4 -20.77 -18.63 9.27
N ILE A 5 -21.08 -18.92 8.02
CA ILE A 5 -20.13 -18.92 6.91
C ILE A 5 -20.46 -17.80 5.94
N SER A 6 -19.46 -17.31 5.22
CA SER A 6 -19.68 -16.29 4.19
C SER A 6 -20.58 -16.83 3.08
N PRO A 7 -21.63 -16.11 2.66
CA PRO A 7 -22.45 -16.48 1.52
C PRO A 7 -21.67 -16.49 0.19
N LEU A 8 -20.51 -15.84 0.16
CA LEU A 8 -19.63 -15.79 -1.02
C LEU A 8 -18.69 -17.00 -1.13
N MET A 9 -18.77 -17.93 -0.16
CA MET A 9 -17.94 -19.13 -0.21
C MET A 9 -18.41 -20.08 -1.31
N ASN A 10 -17.54 -20.35 -2.27
CA ASN A 10 -17.79 -21.21 -3.41
C ASN A 10 -16.77 -22.35 -3.48
N LYS A 11 -17.05 -23.35 -4.27
CA LYS A 11 -16.18 -24.50 -4.52
C LYS A 11 -16.10 -24.77 -6.03
N SER A 12 -14.89 -24.96 -6.55
CA SER A 12 -14.67 -25.39 -7.93
C SER A 12 -13.69 -26.56 -7.97
N ASN A 13 -13.80 -27.37 -9.03
CA ASN A 13 -12.88 -28.47 -9.32
C ASN A 13 -11.91 -28.13 -10.46
N SER A 14 -11.98 -26.93 -11.04
CA SER A 14 -11.13 -26.46 -12.12
C SER A 14 -10.60 -25.06 -11.84
N ILE A 15 -9.45 -24.72 -12.45
CA ILE A 15 -8.88 -23.38 -12.38
C ILE A 15 -9.79 -22.37 -13.09
N ASP A 16 -10.33 -22.73 -14.26
CA ASP A 16 -11.23 -21.84 -15.02
C ASP A 16 -12.45 -21.47 -14.17
N GLY A 17 -13.06 -22.45 -13.49
CA GLY A 17 -14.17 -22.17 -12.60
C GLY A 17 -13.81 -21.32 -11.38
N LEU A 18 -12.54 -21.30 -10.92
CA LEU A 18 -12.07 -20.35 -9.89
C LEU A 18 -11.94 -18.95 -10.46
N ILE A 19 -11.49 -18.82 -11.72
CA ILE A 19 -11.38 -17.53 -12.42
C ILE A 19 -12.77 -16.96 -12.68
N ASP A 20 -13.74 -17.78 -13.06
CA ASP A 20 -15.13 -17.35 -13.25
C ASP A 20 -15.74 -16.82 -11.94
N ILE A 21 -15.52 -17.53 -10.82
CA ILE A 21 -15.96 -17.09 -9.49
C ILE A 21 -15.28 -15.76 -9.12
N TYR A 22 -13.99 -15.61 -9.39
CA TYR A 22 -13.26 -14.38 -9.14
C TYR A 22 -13.88 -13.20 -9.92
N SER A 23 -14.10 -13.38 -11.21
CA SER A 23 -14.70 -12.38 -12.10
C SER A 23 -16.12 -11.97 -11.67
N ASP A 24 -16.93 -12.96 -11.26
CA ASP A 24 -18.28 -12.71 -10.73
C ASP A 24 -18.24 -11.87 -9.44
N ILE A 25 -17.34 -12.20 -8.52
CA ILE A 25 -17.20 -11.46 -7.26
C ILE A 25 -16.66 -10.05 -7.51
N VAL A 26 -15.68 -9.87 -8.42
CA VAL A 26 -15.20 -8.54 -8.81
C VAL A 26 -16.34 -7.67 -9.34
N SER A 27 -17.19 -8.23 -10.21
CA SER A 27 -18.33 -7.49 -10.80
C SER A 27 -19.38 -7.06 -9.77
N LYS A 28 -19.53 -7.84 -8.69
CA LYS A 28 -20.51 -7.61 -7.60
C LYS A 28 -19.89 -6.92 -6.38
N ARG A 29 -18.61 -6.55 -6.44
CA ARG A 29 -17.88 -6.01 -5.29
C ARG A 29 -18.56 -4.80 -4.65
N ALA A 30 -19.15 -3.92 -5.46
CA ALA A 30 -19.85 -2.72 -4.99
C ALA A 30 -21.13 -3.02 -4.21
N ASP A 31 -21.74 -4.20 -4.43
CA ASP A 31 -23.00 -4.62 -3.78
C ASP A 31 -22.76 -5.40 -2.47
N ILE A 32 -21.50 -5.72 -2.16
CA ILE A 32 -21.14 -6.44 -0.95
C ILE A 32 -21.16 -5.47 0.23
N PRO A 33 -21.84 -5.78 1.37
CA PRO A 33 -22.01 -4.87 2.48
C PRO A 33 -20.75 -4.67 3.36
N TYR A 34 -19.59 -5.11 2.90
CA TYR A 34 -18.28 -4.94 3.52
C TYR A 34 -17.18 -4.92 2.47
N ASP A 35 -16.09 -4.23 2.77
CA ASP A 35 -14.95 -4.16 1.87
C ASP A 35 -14.20 -5.49 1.81
N ILE A 36 -13.81 -5.85 0.57
CA ILE A 36 -12.95 -7.02 0.30
C ILE A 36 -11.80 -6.59 -0.62
N ASP A 37 -10.61 -7.15 -0.39
CA ASP A 37 -9.39 -6.85 -1.14
C ASP A 37 -8.92 -8.00 -2.04
N GLY A 38 -9.66 -9.12 -2.03
CA GLY A 38 -9.35 -10.30 -2.83
C GLY A 38 -10.04 -11.55 -2.32
N LEU A 39 -9.68 -12.67 -2.93
CA LEU A 39 -10.15 -14.00 -2.58
C LEU A 39 -9.01 -14.85 -2.04
N VAL A 40 -9.34 -15.83 -1.22
CA VAL A 40 -8.39 -16.85 -0.76
C VAL A 40 -8.85 -18.21 -1.27
N TYR A 41 -8.04 -18.82 -2.14
CA TYR A 41 -8.26 -20.19 -2.57
C TYR A 41 -7.60 -21.15 -1.58
N LYS A 42 -8.30 -22.21 -1.23
CA LYS A 42 -7.81 -23.23 -0.31
C LYS A 42 -8.07 -24.62 -0.89
N VAL A 43 -7.09 -25.50 -0.78
CA VAL A 43 -7.30 -26.92 -1.12
C VAL A 43 -8.37 -27.49 -0.18
N ASN A 44 -9.46 -28.01 -0.74
CA ASN A 44 -10.62 -28.45 0.05
C ASN A 44 -10.37 -29.80 0.77
N ASN A 45 -9.47 -30.65 0.26
CA ASN A 45 -9.16 -31.94 0.84
C ASN A 45 -8.16 -31.80 1.99
N LEU A 46 -8.58 -32.16 3.22
CA LEU A 46 -7.76 -32.02 4.42
C LEU A 46 -6.49 -32.87 4.38
N SER A 47 -6.55 -34.11 3.86
CA SER A 47 -5.34 -34.95 3.73
C SER A 47 -4.32 -34.35 2.77
N LEU A 48 -4.76 -33.59 1.74
CA LEU A 48 -3.86 -32.86 0.87
C LEU A 48 -3.32 -31.59 1.54
N GLN A 49 -4.08 -30.93 2.39
CA GLN A 49 -3.58 -29.82 3.19
C GLN A 49 -2.45 -30.29 4.13
N ASP A 50 -2.61 -31.42 4.79
CA ASP A 50 -1.59 -32.01 5.66
C ASP A 50 -0.32 -32.35 4.87
N ARG A 51 -0.47 -32.95 3.67
CA ARG A 51 0.69 -33.26 2.78
C ARG A 51 1.41 -32.02 2.27
N LEU A 52 0.72 -30.94 1.94
CA LEU A 52 1.29 -29.70 1.49
C LEU A 52 1.99 -28.95 2.63
N GLY A 53 1.42 -29.00 3.82
CA GLY A 53 1.98 -28.43 5.04
C GLY A 53 2.14 -26.91 5.00
N PHE A 54 3.16 -26.41 5.70
CA PHE A 54 3.43 -25.00 5.92
C PHE A 54 4.88 -24.66 5.56
N VAL A 55 5.13 -23.38 5.24
CA VAL A 55 6.44 -22.77 5.18
C VAL A 55 6.44 -21.63 6.21
N GLY A 56 7.15 -21.82 7.32
CA GLY A 56 7.03 -20.93 8.47
C GLY A 56 5.59 -20.89 9.01
N LYS A 57 4.97 -19.72 8.96
CA LYS A 57 3.55 -19.55 9.38
C LYS A 57 2.56 -19.56 8.20
N ALA A 58 3.05 -19.65 6.97
CA ALA A 58 2.22 -19.60 5.77
C ALA A 58 1.81 -21.01 5.31
N PRO A 59 0.49 -21.28 5.10
CA PRO A 59 0.03 -22.55 4.57
C PRO A 59 0.37 -22.66 3.06
N ARG A 60 0.89 -23.81 2.63
CA ARG A 60 1.14 -24.09 1.22
C ARG A 60 -0.11 -24.50 0.44
N TRP A 61 -1.19 -24.77 1.12
CA TRP A 61 -2.49 -25.18 0.57
C TRP A 61 -3.48 -24.01 0.45
N ALA A 62 -3.04 -22.77 0.69
CA ALA A 62 -3.85 -21.58 0.51
C ALA A 62 -3.06 -20.51 -0.25
N ILE A 63 -3.74 -19.79 -1.13
CA ILE A 63 -3.18 -18.67 -1.90
C ILE A 63 -4.18 -17.51 -1.94
N ALA A 64 -3.70 -16.30 -1.69
CA ALA A 64 -4.49 -15.09 -1.85
C ALA A 64 -4.39 -14.57 -3.28
N HIS A 65 -5.54 -14.28 -3.87
CA HIS A 65 -5.68 -13.62 -5.17
C HIS A 65 -6.29 -12.25 -4.93
N LYS A 66 -5.43 -11.25 -4.85
CA LYS A 66 -5.82 -9.86 -4.63
C LYS A 66 -6.54 -9.30 -5.84
N PHE A 67 -7.50 -8.39 -5.62
CA PHE A 67 -8.06 -7.61 -6.73
C PHE A 67 -7.02 -6.65 -7.28
N GLU A 68 -7.21 -6.27 -8.53
CA GLU A 68 -6.38 -5.20 -9.12
C GLU A 68 -6.56 -3.93 -8.31
N SER A 69 -5.43 -3.27 -8.09
CA SER A 69 -5.39 -2.01 -7.37
C SER A 69 -5.97 -0.90 -8.22
N GLU A 70 -6.72 -0.03 -7.60
CA GLU A 70 -7.22 1.16 -8.29
C GLU A 70 -6.16 2.25 -8.29
N THR A 71 -6.00 2.90 -9.44
CA THR A 71 -5.03 3.97 -9.62
C THR A 71 -5.71 5.26 -10.07
N ALA A 72 -5.14 6.40 -9.70
CA ALA A 72 -5.55 7.69 -10.22
C ALA A 72 -4.36 8.64 -10.38
N GLN A 73 -4.50 9.61 -11.28
CA GLN A 73 -3.51 10.65 -11.49
C GLN A 73 -3.84 11.87 -10.64
N THR A 74 -2.81 12.40 -9.96
CA THR A 74 -2.94 13.60 -9.15
C THR A 74 -1.63 14.40 -9.13
N THR A 75 -1.59 15.51 -8.40
CA THR A 75 -0.40 16.36 -8.28
C THR A 75 0.09 16.39 -6.83
N VAL A 76 1.39 16.26 -6.64
CA VAL A 76 2.06 16.41 -5.33
C VAL A 76 2.09 17.90 -4.98
N LYS A 77 1.32 18.31 -3.97
CA LYS A 77 1.35 19.69 -3.45
C LYS A 77 2.59 19.97 -2.63
N LYS A 78 2.93 19.03 -1.76
CA LYS A 78 4.01 19.15 -0.78
C LYS A 78 4.49 17.76 -0.34
N ILE A 79 5.74 17.67 0.07
CA ILE A 79 6.28 16.48 0.73
C ILE A 79 6.48 16.81 2.20
N ASP A 80 5.64 16.25 3.06
CA ASP A 80 5.72 16.36 4.52
C ASP A 80 6.47 15.17 5.12
N ILE A 81 6.84 15.30 6.38
CA ILE A 81 7.50 14.24 7.16
C ILE A 81 6.60 13.89 8.32
N GLN A 82 6.36 12.61 8.51
CA GLN A 82 5.71 12.05 9.69
C GLN A 82 6.72 11.30 10.54
N ILE A 83 6.60 11.45 11.85
CA ILE A 83 7.41 10.69 12.82
C ILE A 83 6.54 9.60 13.41
N GLY A 84 6.96 8.36 13.27
CA GLY A 84 6.30 7.21 13.87
C GLY A 84 6.64 7.04 15.35
N ARG A 85 5.86 6.24 16.08
CA ARG A 85 6.06 5.96 17.52
C ARG A 85 7.46 5.44 17.90
N THR A 86 8.15 4.82 16.95
CA THR A 86 9.53 4.32 17.14
C THR A 86 10.58 5.33 16.69
N GLY A 87 10.20 6.59 16.45
CA GLY A 87 11.08 7.62 15.89
C GLY A 87 11.33 7.49 14.38
N SER A 88 10.68 6.55 13.69
CA SER A 88 10.83 6.39 12.23
C SER A 88 10.38 7.65 11.49
N VAL A 89 11.22 8.12 10.58
CA VAL A 89 10.99 9.34 9.79
C VAL A 89 10.48 8.92 8.41
N THR A 90 9.19 9.13 8.18
CA THR A 90 8.51 8.67 6.96
C THR A 90 8.06 9.85 6.11
N PRO A 91 8.48 9.96 4.85
CA PRO A 91 8.00 10.99 3.95
C PRO A 91 6.60 10.66 3.43
N VAL A 92 5.75 11.68 3.36
CA VAL A 92 4.36 11.59 2.90
C VAL A 92 4.09 12.68 1.88
N ALA A 93 3.56 12.30 0.72
CA ALA A 93 3.07 13.24 -0.27
C ALA A 93 1.70 13.80 0.13
N ARG A 94 1.58 15.12 0.24
CA ARG A 94 0.29 15.82 0.24
C ARG A 94 -0.13 16.01 -1.20
N LEU A 95 -1.30 15.50 -1.53
CA LEU A 95 -1.81 15.45 -2.90
C LEU A 95 -2.92 16.46 -3.14
N MET A 96 -3.15 16.83 -4.39
CA MET A 96 -4.46 17.32 -4.80
C MET A 96 -5.46 16.20 -4.57
N PRO A 97 -6.60 16.47 -3.87
CA PRO A 97 -7.57 15.42 -3.60
C PRO A 97 -8.03 14.74 -4.89
N VAL A 98 -8.01 13.41 -4.88
CA VAL A 98 -8.42 12.59 -6.02
C VAL A 98 -9.24 11.41 -5.52
N ASN A 99 -10.26 11.01 -6.29
CA ASN A 99 -11.06 9.83 -5.98
C ASN A 99 -10.34 8.57 -6.48
N ILE A 100 -10.12 7.61 -5.58
CA ILE A 100 -9.58 6.29 -5.90
C ILE A 100 -10.48 5.26 -5.21
N GLY A 101 -11.20 4.46 -5.98
CA GLY A 101 -12.10 3.44 -5.45
C GLY A 101 -13.22 3.99 -4.57
N GLY A 102 -13.79 5.14 -4.95
CA GLY A 102 -14.87 5.75 -4.18
C GLY A 102 -14.41 6.56 -2.95
N VAL A 103 -13.10 6.57 -2.65
CA VAL A 103 -12.51 7.29 -1.51
C VAL A 103 -11.67 8.47 -1.98
N ILE A 104 -11.85 9.63 -1.34
CA ILE A 104 -11.04 10.83 -1.62
C ILE A 104 -9.70 10.70 -0.91
N VAL A 105 -8.64 10.57 -1.70
CA VAL A 105 -7.25 10.46 -1.24
C VAL A 105 -6.58 11.82 -1.34
N SER A 106 -6.05 12.31 -0.22
CA SER A 106 -5.29 13.57 -0.12
C SER A 106 -3.84 13.36 0.32
N ASN A 107 -3.49 12.15 0.73
CA ASN A 107 -2.16 11.79 1.20
C ASN A 107 -1.77 10.42 0.66
N ALA A 108 -0.50 10.26 0.31
CA ALA A 108 0.07 8.97 -0.05
C ALA A 108 1.44 8.80 0.58
N THR A 109 1.77 7.58 0.99
CA THR A 109 3.12 7.30 1.48
C THR A 109 4.13 7.34 0.34
N LEU A 110 5.32 7.83 0.65
CA LEU A 110 6.49 7.75 -0.23
C LEU A 110 7.46 6.65 0.25
N HIS A 111 7.01 5.83 1.19
CA HIS A 111 7.75 4.75 1.84
C HIS A 111 9.01 5.24 2.58
N ASN A 112 10.03 5.68 1.85
CA ASN A 112 11.30 6.17 2.38
C ASN A 112 11.92 7.20 1.43
N PHE A 113 13.04 7.80 1.83
CA PHE A 113 13.70 8.83 1.03
C PHE A 113 14.42 8.28 -0.20
N ASP A 114 14.80 7.01 -0.18
CA ASP A 114 15.47 6.36 -1.31
C ASP A 114 14.48 6.13 -2.46
N GLU A 115 13.22 5.82 -2.14
CA GLU A 115 12.14 5.77 -3.15
C GLU A 115 11.85 7.14 -3.76
N ILE A 116 11.91 8.24 -2.98
CA ILE A 116 11.79 9.60 -3.53
C ILE A 116 12.92 9.90 -4.52
N GLU A 117 14.15 9.51 -4.15
CA GLU A 117 15.31 9.74 -5.00
C GLU A 117 15.26 8.87 -6.26
N LYS A 118 14.92 7.59 -6.12
CA LYS A 118 14.83 6.63 -7.21
C LYS A 118 13.76 7.01 -8.24
N LYS A 119 12.59 7.46 -7.76
CA LYS A 119 11.48 7.91 -8.62
C LYS A 119 11.59 9.38 -9.00
N ASP A 120 12.56 10.10 -8.45
CA ASP A 120 12.76 11.55 -8.62
C ASP A 120 11.49 12.37 -8.37
N ILE A 121 10.77 12.07 -7.27
CA ILE A 121 9.51 12.74 -6.92
C ILE A 121 9.79 14.13 -6.38
N ARG A 122 9.11 15.13 -6.91
CA ARG A 122 9.25 16.54 -6.51
C ARG A 122 7.88 17.17 -6.24
N GLU A 123 7.88 18.23 -5.46
CA GLU A 123 6.66 19.05 -5.30
C GLU A 123 6.27 19.69 -6.63
N GLY A 124 4.99 19.63 -6.97
CA GLY A 124 4.43 20.06 -8.24
C GLY A 124 4.34 18.97 -9.31
N ASP A 125 4.95 17.80 -9.10
CA ASP A 125 4.89 16.71 -10.08
C ASP A 125 3.49 16.10 -10.16
N ARG A 126 3.11 15.68 -11.36
CA ARG A 126 1.98 14.78 -11.57
C ARG A 126 2.43 13.35 -11.31
N VAL A 127 1.64 12.62 -10.56
CA VAL A 127 1.97 11.26 -10.12
C VAL A 127 0.79 10.31 -10.31
N ILE A 128 1.08 9.03 -10.48
CA ILE A 128 0.11 7.96 -10.36
C ILE A 128 0.13 7.46 -8.94
N VAL A 129 -1.03 7.46 -8.31
CA VAL A 129 -1.24 6.95 -6.95
C VAL A 129 -2.10 5.70 -7.02
N GLU A 130 -1.71 4.70 -6.27
CA GLU A 130 -2.39 3.41 -6.14
C GLU A 130 -2.97 3.25 -4.74
N ARG A 131 -4.16 2.67 -4.69
CA ARG A 131 -4.80 2.21 -3.48
C ARG A 131 -5.31 0.78 -3.67
N ALA A 132 -4.73 -0.16 -2.95
CA ALA A 132 -5.17 -1.55 -2.92
C ALA A 132 -6.10 -1.76 -1.72
N GLY A 133 -7.41 -1.82 -1.96
CA GLY A 133 -8.40 -2.01 -0.90
C GLY A 133 -8.29 -0.95 0.20
N ASP A 134 -8.20 -1.37 1.47
CA ASP A 134 -8.05 -0.49 2.64
C ASP A 134 -6.57 -0.26 3.03
N VAL A 135 -5.66 -0.40 2.07
CA VAL A 135 -4.22 -0.16 2.29
C VAL A 135 -3.91 1.32 2.11
N ILE A 136 -2.88 1.79 2.82
CA ILE A 136 -2.40 3.18 2.73
C ILE A 136 -2.00 3.49 1.26
N PRO A 137 -2.59 4.53 0.64
CA PRO A 137 -2.24 4.92 -0.72
C PRO A 137 -0.75 5.21 -0.86
N HIS A 138 -0.16 4.84 -1.99
CA HIS A 138 1.25 5.11 -2.27
C HIS A 138 1.46 5.62 -3.71
N VAL A 139 2.56 6.34 -3.90
CA VAL A 139 2.95 6.86 -5.21
C VAL A 139 3.68 5.76 -5.99
N ILE A 140 3.13 5.38 -7.16
CA ILE A 140 3.74 4.39 -8.05
C ILE A 140 4.87 5.03 -8.84
N GLU A 141 4.56 6.10 -9.59
CA GLU A 141 5.50 6.75 -10.50
C GLU A 141 5.16 8.21 -10.74
N VAL A 142 6.12 8.94 -11.26
CA VAL A 142 5.97 10.32 -11.73
C VAL A 142 5.62 10.30 -13.21
N ILE A 143 4.60 11.06 -13.59
CA ILE A 143 4.25 11.26 -15.01
C ILE A 143 5.21 12.32 -15.56
N ASP A 144 6.08 11.92 -16.47
CA ASP A 144 7.02 12.84 -17.12
C ASP A 144 6.28 13.77 -18.09
N ASP A 145 5.92 14.93 -17.59
CA ASP A 145 5.29 15.99 -18.39
C ASP A 145 6.38 16.98 -18.86
N LYS A 146 7.00 16.66 -20.01
CA LYS A 146 8.09 17.45 -20.62
C LYS A 146 7.77 18.94 -20.82
N LYS A 147 6.50 19.34 -20.67
CA LYS A 147 6.04 20.73 -20.84
C LYS A 147 6.08 21.54 -19.55
N ASN A 148 6.11 20.91 -18.39
CA ASN A 148 6.06 21.60 -17.11
C ASN A 148 7.45 21.69 -16.46
N LYS A 149 7.81 22.89 -15.99
CA LYS A 149 9.04 23.10 -15.21
C LYS A 149 8.88 22.39 -13.86
N ARG A 150 9.62 21.34 -13.66
CA ARG A 150 9.59 20.53 -12.42
C ARG A 150 10.13 21.31 -11.22
N GLY A 151 9.65 21.00 -10.04
CA GLY A 151 10.10 21.55 -8.77
C GLY A 151 11.57 21.22 -8.44
N ILE A 152 12.04 21.77 -7.34
CA ILE A 152 13.41 21.51 -6.84
C ILE A 152 13.49 20.06 -6.36
N LYS A 153 14.62 19.39 -6.62
CA LYS A 153 14.89 18.03 -6.14
C LYS A 153 14.78 17.99 -4.60
N TYR A 154 13.99 17.04 -4.10
CA TYR A 154 13.79 16.89 -2.65
C TYR A 154 15.10 16.49 -1.95
N LYS A 155 15.36 17.10 -0.79
CA LYS A 155 16.55 16.80 0.01
C LYS A 155 16.15 16.15 1.33
N LYS A 156 16.84 15.08 1.70
CA LYS A 156 16.67 14.43 3.03
C LYS A 156 16.95 15.46 4.12
N PRO A 157 16.10 15.57 5.15
CA PRO A 157 16.36 16.46 6.28
C PRO A 157 17.49 15.91 7.17
N ASN A 158 18.29 16.79 7.72
CA ASN A 158 19.35 16.44 8.68
C ASN A 158 18.87 16.51 10.14
N VAL A 159 17.76 17.21 10.36
CA VAL A 159 17.13 17.40 11.68
C VAL A 159 15.65 17.07 11.62
N CYS A 160 15.13 16.59 12.73
CA CYS A 160 13.72 16.29 12.87
C CYS A 160 12.88 17.59 12.80
N PRO A 161 11.87 17.70 11.93
CA PRO A 161 11.06 18.90 11.82
C PRO A 161 10.16 19.15 13.03
N ILE A 162 9.96 18.15 13.91
CA ILE A 162 9.09 18.25 15.08
C ILE A 162 9.88 18.69 16.32
N CYS A 163 10.98 18.00 16.65
CA CYS A 163 11.73 18.23 17.89
C CYS A 163 13.13 18.83 17.67
N ASN A 164 13.53 19.11 16.43
CA ASN A 164 14.86 19.60 16.03
C ASN A 164 16.04 18.69 16.44
N SER A 165 15.80 17.49 16.93
CA SER A 165 16.84 16.52 17.22
C SER A 165 17.49 16.01 15.94
N LYS A 166 18.73 15.53 16.04
CA LYS A 166 19.47 14.99 14.90
C LYS A 166 18.76 13.72 14.34
N ILE A 167 18.75 13.58 13.03
CA ILE A 167 18.30 12.37 12.37
C ILE A 167 19.48 11.39 12.29
N ILE A 168 19.23 10.15 12.68
CA ILE A 168 20.18 9.03 12.62
C ILE A 168 19.88 8.24 11.36
N ILE A 169 20.92 8.01 10.57
CA ILE A 169 20.89 7.15 9.39
C ILE A 169 21.80 5.95 9.70
N ASP A 170 21.21 4.78 9.84
CA ASP A 170 21.96 3.54 9.96
C ASP A 170 22.27 3.02 8.55
N PRO A 171 23.54 2.76 8.22
CA PRO A 171 23.90 2.22 6.91
C PRO A 171 23.29 0.85 6.59
N GLU A 172 22.93 0.08 7.62
CA GLU A 172 22.33 -1.24 7.47
C GLU A 172 20.79 -1.20 7.44
N GLU A 173 20.16 -0.06 7.80
CA GLU A 173 18.72 0.13 7.79
C GLU A 173 18.28 1.15 6.72
N VAL A 174 17.22 0.82 5.98
CA VAL A 174 16.57 1.77 5.05
C VAL A 174 15.77 2.84 5.82
N VAL A 175 15.41 2.54 7.07
CA VAL A 175 14.60 3.41 7.92
C VAL A 175 15.48 4.40 8.66
N ILE A 176 15.30 5.68 8.38
CA ILE A 176 15.95 6.75 9.15
C ILE A 176 15.14 7.09 10.40
N ARG A 177 15.82 7.48 11.49
CA ARG A 177 15.17 7.69 12.79
C ARG A 177 15.53 9.04 13.40
N CYS A 178 14.55 9.61 14.09
CA CYS A 178 14.78 10.77 14.96
C CYS A 178 15.48 10.33 16.25
N SER A 179 16.57 10.97 16.64
CA SER A 179 17.29 10.70 17.90
C SER A 179 16.54 11.19 19.15
N GLY A 180 15.50 12.01 18.98
CA GLY A 180 14.70 12.56 20.08
C GLY A 180 13.85 11.54 20.81
N THR A 181 13.65 10.32 20.25
CA THR A 181 12.93 9.19 20.85
C THR A 181 11.70 9.62 21.66
N TYR A 182 11.81 9.66 23.00
CA TYR A 182 10.72 9.99 23.93
C TYR A 182 10.36 11.51 23.98
N ILE A 183 11.16 12.38 23.39
CA ILE A 183 10.94 13.83 23.36
C ILE A 183 10.19 14.23 22.09
N CYS A 184 10.23 13.39 21.08
CA CYS A 184 9.57 13.62 19.81
C CYS A 184 8.17 12.99 19.84
N GLU A 185 7.12 13.83 19.86
CA GLU A 185 5.71 13.42 19.81
C GLU A 185 5.31 12.90 18.42
#